data_b926d7d10c7b70560ea15805dbb63e0d
#
_entry.id   b926d7d10c7b70560ea15805dbb63e0d
#
_cell.length_a   1.000
_cell.length_b   1.000
_cell.length_c   1.000
_cell.angle_alpha   90.00
_cell.angle_beta   90.00
_cell.angle_gamma   90.00
#
_symmetry.space_group_name_H-M   'P 1'
#
loop_
_entity.id
_entity.type
_entity.pdbx_description
1 polymer ?
#
loop_
_entity_poly.entity_id
_entity_poly.type
_entity_poly.pdbx_seq_one_letter_code
_entity_poly.pdbx_strand_id
1 'polypeptide(L)'
;HISGLGVLLKKREIPIYATGGTIRKMRQMDCLRHIPEDLFQEVREEEHFTIKDVLVAPMQISHDAAQPAAYRFRHDKKWVGVLTDLGMYNDYTVECMRGMDAILLEANHDVRMLETGRYPYYLKQRILGERGHLSNELSGRFLSRILHDGMKAIILGHLSQENNLAELAYETVRLEISMADTVYQGNDFPISVAKRSEVSEMIEV
;
A
#
# COMPACT_ATOMS: atom_id res chain seq x y z
N HIS A 1 -4.44 -1.21 -10.72
CA HIS A 1 -3.66 -2.35 -10.22
C HIS A 1 -3.93 -3.66 -10.97
N ILE A 2 -5.14 -3.87 -11.49
CA ILE A 2 -5.54 -5.14 -12.12
C ILE A 2 -5.51 -5.14 -13.64
N SER A 3 -5.11 -4.05 -14.30
CA SER A 3 -5.15 -3.93 -15.77
C SER A 3 -4.31 -4.99 -16.51
N GLY A 4 -3.21 -5.42 -15.91
CA GLY A 4 -2.34 -6.49 -16.46
C GLY A 4 -2.78 -7.92 -16.14
N LEU A 5 -3.74 -8.11 -15.22
CA LEU A 5 -4.11 -9.43 -14.71
C LEU A 5 -4.67 -10.35 -15.79
N GLY A 6 -5.52 -9.82 -16.67
CA GLY A 6 -6.09 -10.62 -17.78
C GLY A 6 -5.03 -11.14 -18.76
N VAL A 7 -3.94 -10.40 -18.96
CA VAL A 7 -2.82 -10.86 -19.80
C VAL A 7 -1.97 -11.91 -19.09
N LEU A 8 -1.73 -11.73 -17.81
CA LEU A 8 -0.97 -12.68 -16.97
C LEU A 8 -1.67 -14.04 -16.93
N LEU A 9 -2.97 -14.05 -16.69
CA LEU A 9 -3.77 -15.27 -16.51
C LEU A 9 -4.04 -16.02 -17.83
N LYS A 10 -3.92 -15.38 -18.99
CA LYS A 10 -3.89 -16.09 -20.28
C LYS A 10 -2.68 -17.00 -20.44
N LYS A 11 -1.60 -16.72 -19.73
CA LYS A 11 -0.34 -17.46 -19.82
C LYS A 11 -0.11 -18.42 -18.66
N ARG A 12 -0.78 -18.19 -17.53
CA ARG A 12 -0.58 -18.96 -16.28
C ARG A 12 -1.89 -19.05 -15.51
N GLU A 13 -2.28 -20.24 -15.12
CA GLU A 13 -3.37 -20.47 -14.18
C GLU A 13 -2.85 -20.22 -12.75
N ILE A 14 -3.08 -19.00 -12.25
CA ILE A 14 -2.63 -18.58 -10.91
C ILE A 14 -3.87 -18.21 -10.11
N PRO A 15 -4.07 -18.76 -8.90
CA PRO A 15 -5.16 -18.37 -8.02
C PRO A 15 -5.11 -16.86 -7.66
N ILE A 16 -6.28 -16.24 -7.65
CA ILE A 16 -6.47 -14.83 -7.33
C ILE A 16 -7.16 -14.73 -5.97
N TYR A 17 -6.45 -14.30 -4.96
CA TYR A 17 -7.00 -14.05 -3.64
C TYR A 17 -7.44 -12.60 -3.54
N ALA A 18 -8.72 -12.34 -3.33
CA ALA A 18 -9.26 -11.00 -3.21
C ALA A 18 -10.56 -10.98 -2.37
N THR A 19 -10.92 -9.82 -1.86
CA THR A 19 -12.20 -9.64 -1.15
C THR A 19 -13.38 -9.86 -2.09
N GLY A 20 -14.51 -10.28 -1.54
CA GLY A 20 -15.71 -10.57 -2.33
C GLY A 20 -16.20 -9.38 -3.14
N GLY A 21 -16.11 -8.15 -2.60
CA GLY A 21 -16.43 -6.93 -3.34
C GLY A 21 -15.50 -6.69 -4.53
N THR A 22 -14.20 -6.91 -4.34
CA THR A 22 -13.20 -6.82 -5.41
C THR A 22 -13.46 -7.87 -6.50
N ILE A 23 -13.71 -9.13 -6.15
CA ILE A 23 -14.04 -10.20 -7.11
C ILE A 23 -15.28 -9.85 -7.92
N ARG A 24 -16.36 -9.42 -7.25
CA ARG A 24 -17.59 -8.99 -7.96
C ARG A 24 -17.34 -7.87 -8.96
N LYS A 25 -16.47 -6.90 -8.58
CA LYS A 25 -16.11 -5.80 -9.47
C LYS A 25 -15.25 -6.26 -10.64
N MET A 26 -14.28 -7.14 -10.41
CA MET A 26 -13.43 -7.73 -11.44
C MET A 26 -14.24 -8.51 -12.49
N ARG A 27 -15.24 -9.28 -12.07
CA ARG A 27 -16.12 -10.05 -12.96
C ARG A 27 -16.97 -9.15 -13.88
N GLN A 28 -17.19 -7.90 -13.52
CA GLN A 28 -17.88 -6.92 -14.36
C GLN A 28 -17.00 -6.30 -15.43
N MET A 29 -15.68 -6.49 -15.36
CA MET A 29 -14.71 -5.90 -16.29
C MET A 29 -14.54 -6.81 -17.51
N ASP A 30 -14.75 -6.29 -18.72
CA ASP A 30 -14.66 -7.07 -19.96
C ASP A 30 -13.31 -7.75 -20.15
N CYS A 31 -12.22 -7.09 -19.76
CA CYS A 31 -10.85 -7.64 -19.86
C CYS A 31 -10.58 -8.82 -18.91
N LEU A 32 -11.45 -9.08 -17.93
CA LEU A 32 -11.30 -10.14 -16.93
C LEU A 32 -12.42 -11.21 -16.99
N ARG A 33 -13.43 -11.04 -17.84
CA ARG A 33 -14.56 -11.99 -17.98
C ARG A 33 -14.15 -13.40 -18.39
N HIS A 34 -13.02 -13.55 -19.04
CA HIS A 34 -12.51 -14.83 -19.51
C HIS A 34 -11.77 -15.66 -18.45
N ILE A 35 -11.60 -15.08 -17.23
CA ILE A 35 -10.91 -15.77 -16.14
C ILE A 35 -11.85 -16.83 -15.55
N PRO A 36 -11.41 -18.11 -15.47
CA PRO A 36 -12.18 -19.17 -14.84
C PRO A 36 -12.57 -18.85 -13.41
N GLU A 37 -13.77 -19.26 -13.00
CA GLU A 37 -14.31 -18.93 -11.68
C GLU A 37 -13.53 -19.58 -10.53
N ASP A 38 -13.00 -20.77 -10.74
CA ASP A 38 -12.22 -21.55 -9.79
C ASP A 38 -10.86 -20.93 -9.43
N LEU A 39 -10.38 -20.00 -10.26
CA LEU A 39 -9.17 -19.22 -9.94
C LEU A 39 -9.43 -18.11 -8.90
N PHE A 40 -10.69 -17.69 -8.70
CA PHE A 40 -11.00 -16.69 -7.68
C PHE A 40 -11.18 -17.32 -6.30
N GLN A 41 -10.34 -16.92 -5.37
CA GLN A 41 -10.38 -17.34 -3.98
C GLN A 41 -10.81 -16.13 -3.14
N GLU A 42 -12.04 -16.17 -2.63
CA GLU A 42 -12.56 -15.09 -1.77
C GLU A 42 -11.87 -15.11 -0.41
N VAL A 43 -11.32 -13.96 -0.03
CA VAL A 43 -10.77 -13.73 1.31
C VAL A 43 -11.62 -12.70 2.05
N ARG A 44 -11.62 -12.80 3.38
CA ARG A 44 -12.30 -11.84 4.23
C ARG A 44 -11.29 -11.06 5.04
N GLU A 45 -11.59 -9.78 5.24
CA GLU A 45 -10.82 -8.96 6.15
C GLU A 45 -10.82 -9.63 7.54
N GLU A 46 -9.74 -9.52 8.26
CA GLU A 46 -9.50 -10.10 9.59
C GLU A 46 -9.42 -11.66 9.63
N GLU A 47 -9.70 -12.37 8.54
CA GLU A 47 -9.53 -13.82 8.47
C GLU A 47 -8.17 -14.15 7.86
N HIS A 48 -7.28 -14.69 8.67
CA HIS A 48 -5.95 -15.11 8.21
C HIS A 48 -6.04 -16.42 7.43
N PHE A 49 -5.24 -16.54 6.38
CA PHE A 49 -5.10 -17.78 5.61
C PHE A 49 -3.64 -18.02 5.24
N THR A 50 -3.33 -19.20 4.73
CA THR A 50 -1.96 -19.56 4.33
C THR A 50 -1.88 -19.89 2.85
N ILE A 51 -0.81 -19.43 2.22
CA ILE A 51 -0.40 -19.87 0.89
C ILE A 51 0.96 -20.53 1.05
N LYS A 52 1.00 -21.86 0.95
CA LYS A 52 2.16 -22.68 1.31
C LYS A 52 2.58 -22.40 2.77
N ASP A 53 3.77 -21.86 2.96
CA ASP A 53 4.39 -21.52 4.26
C ASP A 53 4.25 -20.04 4.65
N VAL A 54 3.57 -19.24 3.82
CA VAL A 54 3.33 -17.83 4.11
C VAL A 54 1.92 -17.64 4.69
N LEU A 55 1.82 -17.08 5.88
CA LEU A 55 0.57 -16.58 6.45
C LEU A 55 0.23 -15.25 5.79
N VAL A 56 -1.00 -15.10 5.36
CA VAL A 56 -1.56 -13.85 4.79
C VAL A 56 -2.63 -13.32 5.73
N ALA A 57 -2.51 -12.08 6.14
CA ALA A 57 -3.43 -11.39 7.03
C ALA A 57 -4.02 -10.16 6.33
N PRO A 58 -5.20 -10.28 5.70
CA PRO A 58 -5.93 -9.15 5.13
C PRO A 58 -6.40 -8.21 6.24
N MET A 59 -6.43 -6.91 5.96
CA MET A 59 -7.00 -5.90 6.85
C MET A 59 -7.79 -4.86 6.06
N GLN A 60 -8.86 -4.34 6.67
CA GLN A 60 -9.66 -3.29 6.05
C GLN A 60 -8.90 -1.97 6.00
N ILE A 61 -9.07 -1.23 4.91
CA ILE A 61 -8.52 0.13 4.75
C ILE A 61 -9.59 1.10 4.24
N SER A 62 -9.34 2.40 4.42
CA SER A 62 -10.24 3.45 3.93
C SER A 62 -9.87 3.84 2.51
N HIS A 63 -10.63 3.34 1.52
CA HIS A 63 -10.48 3.70 0.11
C HIS A 63 -11.82 3.63 -0.61
N ASP A 64 -11.93 4.24 -1.80
CA ASP A 64 -13.14 4.26 -2.59
C ASP A 64 -13.31 3.04 -3.53
N ALA A 65 -12.48 2.03 -3.39
CA ALA A 65 -12.65 0.73 -4.06
C ALA A 65 -13.85 -0.06 -3.50
N ALA A 66 -14.29 -1.10 -4.21
CA ALA A 66 -15.51 -1.84 -3.88
C ALA A 66 -15.46 -2.55 -2.51
N GLN A 67 -14.31 -3.04 -2.11
CA GLN A 67 -14.01 -3.60 -0.78
C GLN A 67 -12.48 -3.62 -0.62
N PRO A 68 -11.91 -2.46 -0.24
CA PRO A 68 -10.45 -2.29 -0.22
C PRO A 68 -9.83 -3.00 0.97
N ALA A 69 -8.71 -3.68 0.72
CA ALA A 69 -7.94 -4.37 1.75
C ALA A 69 -6.44 -4.17 1.53
N ALA A 70 -5.71 -3.97 2.62
CA ALA A 70 -4.27 -4.11 2.67
C ALA A 70 -3.89 -5.52 3.16
N TYR A 71 -2.63 -5.88 3.01
CA TYR A 71 -2.18 -7.22 3.34
C TYR A 71 -0.89 -7.20 4.15
N ARG A 72 -0.82 -8.09 5.14
CA ARG A 72 0.39 -8.41 5.89
C ARG A 72 0.75 -9.86 5.62
N PHE A 73 2.02 -10.10 5.44
CA PHE A 73 2.56 -11.43 5.14
C PHE A 73 3.53 -11.84 6.23
N ARG A 74 3.43 -13.09 6.68
CA ARG A 74 4.38 -13.64 7.65
C ARG A 74 4.96 -14.94 7.14
N HIS A 75 6.28 -15.01 7.19
CA HIS A 75 7.03 -16.25 7.07
C HIS A 75 7.92 -16.40 8.31
N ASP A 76 7.84 -17.52 8.98
CA ASP A 76 8.43 -17.72 10.30
C ASP A 76 8.05 -16.60 11.29
N LYS A 77 9.04 -15.80 11.70
CA LYS A 77 8.87 -14.69 12.64
C LYS A 77 8.88 -13.33 11.97
N LYS A 78 9.02 -13.28 10.64
CA LYS A 78 9.18 -12.07 9.85
C LYS A 78 7.88 -11.60 9.25
N TRP A 79 7.57 -10.32 9.42
CA TRP A 79 6.39 -9.69 8.90
C TRP A 79 6.70 -8.63 7.85
N VAL A 80 5.97 -8.67 6.75
CA VAL A 80 6.01 -7.65 5.69
C VAL A 80 4.62 -7.10 5.48
N GLY A 81 4.48 -5.77 5.50
CA GLY A 81 3.23 -5.06 5.23
C GLY A 81 3.19 -4.46 3.84
N VAL A 82 2.03 -4.53 3.18
CA VAL A 82 1.73 -3.79 1.94
C VAL A 82 0.51 -2.92 2.20
N LEU A 83 0.72 -1.61 2.27
CA LEU A 83 -0.30 -0.63 2.65
C LEU A 83 -0.32 0.50 1.61
N THR A 84 -1.13 0.32 0.58
CA THR A 84 -1.38 1.29 -0.48
C THR A 84 -2.87 1.52 -0.65
N ASP A 85 -3.24 2.57 -1.37
CA ASP A 85 -4.63 2.93 -1.62
C ASP A 85 -5.42 3.19 -0.32
N LEU A 86 -4.91 4.06 0.55
CA LEU A 86 -5.68 4.49 1.71
C LEU A 86 -5.67 6.01 1.85
N GLY A 87 -6.85 6.61 2.06
CA GLY A 87 -6.97 8.07 2.23
C GLY A 87 -6.72 8.53 3.65
N MET A 88 -6.95 7.67 4.63
CA MET A 88 -6.69 7.93 6.05
C MET A 88 -6.36 6.64 6.80
N TYR A 89 -5.64 6.79 7.90
CA TYR A 89 -5.39 5.71 8.85
C TYR A 89 -5.96 6.06 10.22
N ASN A 90 -6.22 5.06 11.04
CA ASN A 90 -6.69 5.17 12.41
C ASN A 90 -5.85 4.26 13.33
N ASP A 91 -6.23 4.16 14.60
CA ASP A 91 -5.51 3.33 15.57
C ASP A 91 -5.52 1.84 15.18
N TYR A 92 -6.60 1.34 14.61
CA TYR A 92 -6.66 -0.02 14.07
C TYR A 92 -5.60 -0.24 12.98
N THR A 93 -5.45 0.69 12.01
CA THR A 93 -4.43 0.59 10.96
C THR A 93 -3.02 0.56 11.56
N VAL A 94 -2.78 1.43 12.55
CA VAL A 94 -1.49 1.48 13.26
C VAL A 94 -1.21 0.18 14.00
N GLU A 95 -2.16 -0.35 14.77
CA GLU A 95 -1.99 -1.61 15.50
C GLU A 95 -1.74 -2.79 14.55
N CYS A 96 -2.45 -2.85 13.43
CA CYS A 96 -2.22 -3.87 12.43
C CYS A 96 -0.80 -3.83 11.84
N MET A 97 -0.23 -2.64 11.65
CA MET A 97 1.09 -2.48 11.03
C MET A 97 2.26 -2.36 12.01
N ARG A 98 2.01 -2.47 13.32
CA ARG A 98 3.09 -2.57 14.31
C ARG A 98 3.86 -3.87 14.18
N GLY A 99 5.17 -3.80 14.41
CA GLY A 99 6.06 -4.95 14.40
C GLY A 99 6.39 -5.51 13.01
N MET A 100 6.16 -4.72 11.94
CA MET A 100 6.60 -5.11 10.61
C MET A 100 8.11 -5.01 10.47
N ASP A 101 8.75 -6.07 9.96
CA ASP A 101 10.18 -6.03 9.61
C ASP A 101 10.43 -5.22 8.34
N ALA A 102 9.48 -5.21 7.41
CA ALA A 102 9.49 -4.33 6.24
C ALA A 102 8.07 -3.87 5.87
N ILE A 103 7.97 -2.70 5.26
CA ILE A 103 6.69 -2.17 4.78
C ILE A 103 6.84 -1.51 3.41
N LEU A 104 5.91 -1.82 2.50
CA LEU A 104 5.60 -1.01 1.33
C LEU A 104 4.44 -0.09 1.69
N LEU A 105 4.72 1.19 1.80
CA LEU A 105 3.75 2.20 2.21
C LEU A 105 3.48 3.19 1.09
N GLU A 106 2.23 3.59 0.93
CA GLU A 106 1.86 4.68 0.04
C GLU A 106 2.47 6.01 0.50
N ALA A 107 3.07 6.75 -0.44
CA ALA A 107 3.37 8.17 -0.35
C ALA A 107 2.91 8.80 -1.67
N ASN A 108 1.58 9.03 -1.80
CA ASN A 108 0.99 9.26 -3.09
C ASN A 108 1.33 10.65 -3.65
N HIS A 109 1.14 11.70 -2.89
CA HIS A 109 1.24 13.05 -3.40
C HIS A 109 1.86 14.02 -2.39
N ASP A 110 2.51 15.04 -2.92
CA ASP A 110 2.77 16.28 -2.21
C ASP A 110 1.51 17.15 -2.25
N VAL A 111 1.09 17.66 -1.11
CA VAL A 111 -0.18 18.42 -0.97
C VAL A 111 -0.18 19.67 -1.83
N ARG A 112 0.94 20.42 -1.87
CA ARG A 112 1.04 21.66 -2.66
C ARG A 112 1.04 21.38 -4.16
N MET A 113 1.77 20.35 -4.60
CA MET A 113 1.76 19.94 -6.02
C MET A 113 0.34 19.52 -6.44
N LEU A 114 -0.38 18.78 -5.60
CA LEU A 114 -1.76 18.39 -5.90
C LEU A 114 -2.69 19.62 -5.95
N GLU A 115 -2.62 20.52 -4.96
CA GLU A 115 -3.48 21.70 -4.90
C GLU A 115 -3.26 22.65 -6.09
N THR A 116 -2.01 22.88 -6.49
CA THR A 116 -1.66 23.78 -7.59
C THR A 116 -1.60 23.09 -8.94
N GLY A 117 -1.60 21.75 -8.98
CA GLY A 117 -1.48 20.93 -10.17
C GLY A 117 -2.67 21.00 -11.12
N ARG A 118 -2.55 20.35 -12.27
CA ARG A 118 -3.51 20.42 -13.39
C ARG A 118 -4.81 19.63 -13.17
N TYR A 119 -4.90 18.80 -12.13
CA TYR A 119 -6.09 17.98 -11.91
C TYR A 119 -7.33 18.85 -11.68
N PRO A 120 -8.50 18.46 -12.20
CA PRO A 120 -9.73 19.18 -11.93
C PRO A 120 -10.09 19.09 -10.44
N TYR A 121 -10.81 20.08 -9.95
CA TYR A 121 -11.12 20.26 -8.53
C TYR A 121 -11.72 19.00 -7.89
N TYR A 122 -12.67 18.35 -8.54
CA TYR A 122 -13.32 17.15 -8.00
C TYR A 122 -12.33 15.99 -7.78
N LEU A 123 -11.31 15.87 -8.67
CA LEU A 123 -10.29 14.83 -8.53
C LEU A 123 -9.32 15.14 -7.38
N LYS A 124 -8.96 16.42 -7.20
CA LYS A 124 -8.17 16.87 -6.04
C LYS A 124 -8.89 16.56 -4.74
N GLN A 125 -10.18 16.88 -4.64
CA GLN A 125 -11.00 16.58 -3.46
C GLN A 125 -11.12 15.08 -3.20
N ARG A 126 -11.26 14.26 -4.25
CA ARG A 126 -11.26 12.80 -4.13
C ARG A 126 -9.93 12.28 -3.56
N ILE A 127 -8.80 12.77 -4.07
CA ILE A 127 -7.45 12.34 -3.64
C ILE A 127 -7.18 12.75 -2.20
N LEU A 128 -7.53 13.99 -1.82
CA LEU A 128 -7.34 14.53 -0.46
C LEU A 128 -8.34 13.97 0.56
N GLY A 129 -9.41 13.34 0.11
CA GLY A 129 -10.47 12.85 0.97
C GLY A 129 -10.08 11.61 1.78
N GLU A 130 -10.84 11.31 2.82
CA GLU A 130 -10.61 10.17 3.72
C GLU A 130 -10.59 8.80 3.02
N ARG A 131 -11.14 8.72 1.82
CA ARG A 131 -11.16 7.51 0.98
C ARG A 131 -10.29 7.67 -0.28
N GLY A 132 -9.40 8.65 -0.29
CA GLY A 132 -8.45 8.93 -1.36
C GLY A 132 -7.12 8.24 -1.14
N HIS A 133 -6.04 9.05 -0.99
CA HIS A 133 -4.67 8.56 -0.88
C HIS A 133 -3.88 9.34 0.17
N LEU A 134 -2.91 8.70 0.82
CA LEU A 134 -2.02 9.35 1.77
C LEU A 134 -1.08 10.33 1.06
N SER A 135 -0.96 11.52 1.63
CA SER A 135 0.11 12.46 1.27
C SER A 135 1.47 11.99 1.82
N ASN A 136 2.54 12.61 1.35
CA ASN A 136 3.90 12.34 1.86
C ASN A 136 3.98 12.60 3.38
N GLU A 137 3.36 13.69 3.86
CA GLU A 137 3.35 14.06 5.28
C GLU A 137 2.58 13.03 6.13
N LEU A 138 1.40 12.61 5.68
CA LEU A 138 0.61 11.60 6.40
C LEU A 138 1.33 10.25 6.44
N SER A 139 2.07 9.90 5.40
CA SER A 139 2.88 8.68 5.35
C SER A 139 4.01 8.72 6.38
N GLY A 140 4.72 9.86 6.50
CA GLY A 140 5.76 10.04 7.51
C GLY A 140 5.20 9.99 8.94
N ARG A 141 4.05 10.65 9.19
CA ARG A 141 3.35 10.61 10.49
C ARG A 141 2.84 9.21 10.83
N PHE A 142 2.37 8.46 9.84
CA PHE A 142 1.99 7.06 10.07
C PHE A 142 3.21 6.22 10.47
N LEU A 143 4.31 6.35 9.73
CA LEU A 143 5.56 5.63 10.04
C LEU A 143 6.02 5.92 11.46
N SER A 144 6.04 7.18 11.91
CA SER A 144 6.49 7.54 13.26
C SER A 144 5.70 6.83 14.37
N ARG A 145 4.49 6.31 14.10
CA ARG A 145 3.67 5.55 15.04
C ARG A 145 3.97 4.04 15.09
N ILE A 146 4.66 3.51 14.07
CA ILE A 146 4.93 2.07 13.92
C ILE A 146 6.41 1.71 13.92
N LEU A 147 7.31 2.69 13.84
CA LEU A 147 8.76 2.47 13.85
C LEU A 147 9.21 1.75 15.12
N HIS A 148 10.19 0.86 14.96
CA HIS A 148 10.84 0.13 16.05
C HIS A 148 12.23 -0.35 15.59
N ASP A 149 13.12 -0.68 16.51
CA ASP A 149 14.53 -1.05 16.24
C ASP A 149 14.69 -2.25 15.28
N GLY A 150 13.67 -3.10 15.19
CA GLY A 150 13.69 -4.28 14.34
C GLY A 150 13.30 -4.03 12.88
N MET A 151 12.83 -2.83 12.51
CA MET A 151 12.42 -2.52 11.14
C MET A 151 13.63 -2.48 10.20
N LYS A 152 13.58 -3.29 9.13
CA LYS A 152 14.70 -3.50 8.20
C LYS A 152 14.56 -2.72 6.90
N ALA A 153 13.34 -2.41 6.48
CA ALA A 153 13.12 -1.66 5.24
C ALA A 153 11.78 -0.92 5.23
N ILE A 154 11.82 0.29 4.70
CA ILE A 154 10.64 1.11 4.38
C ILE A 154 10.72 1.42 2.90
N ILE A 155 9.72 0.98 2.13
CA ILE A 155 9.62 1.26 0.70
C ILE A 155 8.44 2.21 0.51
N LEU A 156 8.72 3.43 0.07
CA LEU A 156 7.67 4.36 -0.34
C LEU A 156 7.23 4.00 -1.75
N GLY A 157 5.94 3.81 -1.95
CA GLY A 157 5.39 3.41 -3.23
C GLY A 157 4.10 4.14 -3.57
N HIS A 158 3.47 3.74 -4.68
CA HIS A 158 2.21 4.29 -5.16
C HIS A 158 2.23 5.81 -5.37
N LEU A 159 3.39 6.37 -5.78
CA LEU A 159 3.56 7.79 -6.02
C LEU A 159 2.75 8.26 -7.24
N SER A 160 2.08 9.40 -7.10
CA SER A 160 1.44 10.09 -8.22
C SER A 160 2.48 10.51 -9.28
N GLN A 161 2.17 10.30 -10.54
CA GLN A 161 3.04 10.71 -11.62
C GLN A 161 3.09 12.23 -11.81
N GLU A 162 2.00 12.92 -11.51
CA GLU A 162 1.87 14.36 -11.78
C GLU A 162 2.01 15.22 -10.53
N ASN A 163 1.74 14.64 -9.36
CA ASN A 163 1.65 15.40 -8.11
C ASN A 163 2.65 14.91 -7.05
N ASN A 164 3.74 14.28 -7.48
CA ASN A 164 4.83 13.88 -6.59
C ASN A 164 6.16 13.74 -7.34
N LEU A 165 7.25 13.77 -6.58
CA LEU A 165 8.61 13.45 -7.00
C LEU A 165 9.22 12.48 -5.98
N ALA A 166 10.06 11.55 -6.45
CA ALA A 166 10.67 10.55 -5.57
C ALA A 166 11.49 11.18 -4.44
N GLU A 167 12.31 12.17 -4.76
CA GLU A 167 13.13 12.90 -3.80
C GLU A 167 12.25 13.66 -2.80
N LEU A 168 11.16 14.28 -3.26
CA LEU A 168 10.25 15.04 -2.39
C LEU A 168 9.52 14.11 -1.42
N ALA A 169 9.02 12.96 -1.90
CA ALA A 169 8.39 11.96 -1.04
C ALA A 169 9.38 11.45 0.03
N TYR A 170 10.60 11.12 -0.38
CA TYR A 170 11.67 10.64 0.49
C TYR A 170 12.01 11.65 1.60
N GLU A 171 12.31 12.90 1.22
CA GLU A 171 12.71 13.93 2.17
C GLU A 171 11.55 14.36 3.09
N THR A 172 10.32 14.46 2.58
CA THR A 172 9.14 14.80 3.40
C THR A 172 8.89 13.72 4.45
N VAL A 173 8.91 12.45 4.07
CA VAL A 173 8.71 11.33 5.01
C VAL A 173 9.80 11.33 6.10
N ARG A 174 11.07 11.51 5.72
CA ARG A 174 12.19 11.61 6.69
C ARG A 174 12.03 12.76 7.66
N LEU A 175 11.61 13.92 7.16
CA LEU A 175 11.38 15.10 7.96
C LEU A 175 10.25 14.86 8.97
N GLU A 176 9.11 14.32 8.54
CA GLU A 176 7.97 14.03 9.43
C GLU A 176 8.35 13.02 10.52
N ILE A 177 9.14 12.00 10.21
CA ILE A 177 9.66 11.06 11.22
C ILE A 177 10.54 11.81 12.24
N SER A 178 11.45 12.67 11.77
CA SER A 178 12.38 13.40 12.64
C SER A 178 11.70 14.50 13.48
N MET A 179 10.56 15.02 13.03
CA MET A 179 9.76 16.01 13.76
C MET A 179 8.76 15.39 14.75
N ALA A 180 8.54 14.08 14.68
CA ALA A 180 7.63 13.40 15.56
C ALA A 180 8.19 13.32 17.00
N ASP A 181 7.29 13.29 17.99
CA ASP A 181 7.68 13.09 19.40
C ASP A 181 8.03 11.62 19.67
N THR A 182 9.14 11.17 19.09
CA THR A 182 9.69 9.81 19.23
C THR A 182 11.20 9.88 19.39
N VAL A 183 11.82 8.75 19.74
CA VAL A 183 13.29 8.64 19.83
C VAL A 183 13.96 8.50 18.46
N TYR A 184 13.19 8.28 17.41
CA TYR A 184 13.69 7.96 16.08
C TYR A 184 13.87 9.20 15.21
N GLN A 185 14.86 9.11 14.32
CA GLN A 185 15.12 10.08 13.27
C GLN A 185 14.94 9.43 11.90
N GLY A 186 14.61 10.22 10.89
CA GLY A 186 14.40 9.68 9.53
C GLY A 186 15.63 8.99 8.93
N ASN A 187 16.83 9.24 9.45
CA ASN A 187 18.06 8.59 9.03
C ASN A 187 18.35 7.25 9.74
N ASP A 188 17.59 6.90 10.76
CA ASP A 188 17.82 5.66 11.50
C ASP A 188 17.32 4.42 10.74
N PHE A 189 16.56 4.63 9.66
CA PHE A 189 15.90 3.55 8.91
C PHE A 189 16.29 3.57 7.42
N PRO A 190 16.44 2.38 6.79
CA PRO A 190 16.63 2.28 5.35
C PRO A 190 15.32 2.56 4.62
N ILE A 191 15.13 3.82 4.21
CA ILE A 191 13.99 4.27 3.41
C ILE A 191 14.40 4.28 1.94
N SER A 192 13.59 3.71 1.08
CA SER A 192 13.75 3.74 -0.37
C SER A 192 12.44 4.13 -1.05
N VAL A 193 12.51 4.54 -2.31
CA VAL A 193 11.34 4.85 -3.13
C VAL A 193 11.26 3.86 -4.28
N ALA A 194 10.13 3.16 -4.38
CA ALA A 194 9.89 2.22 -5.47
C ALA A 194 9.80 2.94 -6.82
N LYS A 195 10.55 2.47 -7.79
CA LYS A 195 10.49 2.99 -9.15
C LYS A 195 9.26 2.48 -9.89
N ARG A 196 8.68 3.29 -10.75
CA ARG A 196 7.46 2.95 -11.48
C ARG A 196 7.66 1.85 -12.53
N SER A 197 8.77 1.87 -13.23
CA SER A 197 9.03 1.05 -14.43
C SER A 197 10.29 0.18 -14.32
N GLU A 198 10.93 0.16 -13.18
CA GLU A 198 12.10 -0.66 -12.93
C GLU A 198 11.87 -1.57 -11.73
N VAL A 199 12.53 -2.70 -11.70
CA VAL A 199 12.53 -3.60 -10.54
C VAL A 199 13.36 -2.95 -9.44
N SER A 200 12.84 -2.92 -8.22
CA SER A 200 13.56 -2.50 -7.03
C SER A 200 14.65 -3.53 -6.66
N GLU A 201 15.62 -3.12 -5.89
CA GLU A 201 16.60 -4.05 -5.32
C GLU A 201 15.89 -5.08 -4.41
N MET A 202 16.50 -6.27 -4.31
CA MET A 202 16.00 -7.30 -3.40
C MET A 202 16.26 -6.87 -1.96
N ILE A 203 15.24 -6.98 -1.13
CA ILE A 203 15.31 -6.65 0.30
C ILE A 203 15.16 -7.96 1.08
N GLU A 204 16.14 -8.25 1.92
CA GLU A 204 16.10 -9.36 2.86
C GLU A 204 15.71 -8.86 4.26
N VAL A 205 14.78 -9.57 4.92
CA VAL A 205 14.23 -9.22 6.23
C VAL A 205 14.36 -10.33 7.27
#